data_a25bc840fb2cc078af65779074b24321
#
_entry.id   a25bc840fb2cc078af65779074b24321
#
_cell.length_a   1.000
_cell.length_b   1.000
_cell.length_c   1.000
_cell.angle_alpha   90.00
_cell.angle_beta   90.00
_cell.angle_gamma   90.00
#
_symmetry.space_group_name_H-M   'P 1'
#
loop_
_entity.id
_entity.type
_entity.pdbx_description
1 polymer ?
#
loop_
_entity_poly.entity_id
_entity_poly.type
_entity_poly.pdbx_seq_one_letter_code
_entity_poly.pdbx_strand_id
1 'polypeptide(L)'
;MLNIRKRTAVVATFLILWGNCPPVMAEPVVPEVIKVVSPLDTFKEAKVLTKAELKDLLEAVGFEGKALKTAWAVAMKESNGRPVAHNGNSGTGDNSYGVFQINMIGSLGEDRRKKFNLDSNADLFNPVTNAEIAFHMSNGGKDWSSWKVYQNQTNGERYESFLKAFPKE
;
A
#
# COMPACT_ATOMS: atom_id res chain seq x y z
N MET A 1 16.95 24.05 -6.60
CA MET A 1 16.57 24.72 -7.87
C MET A 1 15.79 23.70 -8.70
N LEU A 2 14.48 23.87 -8.82
CA LEU A 2 13.59 22.92 -9.48
C LEU A 2 13.38 23.36 -10.93
N ASN A 3 13.78 22.53 -11.89
CA ASN A 3 13.76 22.84 -13.32
C ASN A 3 12.40 22.41 -13.91
N ILE A 4 11.46 23.36 -14.03
CA ILE A 4 10.15 23.14 -14.64
C ILE A 4 10.31 23.21 -16.17
N ARG A 5 10.25 22.07 -16.86
CA ARG A 5 10.19 22.03 -18.32
C ARG A 5 8.78 22.42 -18.79
N LYS A 6 8.67 23.60 -19.38
CA LYS A 6 7.47 24.06 -20.10
C LYS A 6 7.30 23.23 -21.39
N ARG A 7 6.16 22.55 -21.53
CA ARG A 7 5.76 21.90 -22.79
C ARG A 7 4.99 22.90 -23.64
N THR A 8 5.55 23.22 -24.79
CA THR A 8 4.96 24.10 -25.82
C THR A 8 3.86 23.31 -26.54
N ALA A 9 2.64 23.82 -26.53
CA ALA A 9 1.54 23.29 -27.34
C ALA A 9 1.70 23.79 -28.80
N VAL A 10 1.70 22.84 -29.74
CA VAL A 10 1.68 23.14 -31.18
C VAL A 10 0.23 23.30 -31.60
N VAL A 11 -0.14 24.51 -32.02
CA VAL A 11 -1.46 24.79 -32.60
C VAL A 11 -1.36 24.56 -34.09
N ALA A 12 -2.01 23.56 -34.64
CA ALA A 12 -2.15 23.33 -36.07
C ALA A 12 -3.36 24.13 -36.60
N THR A 13 -3.07 25.11 -37.46
CA THR A 13 -4.11 25.91 -38.14
C THR A 13 -4.50 25.20 -39.43
N PHE A 14 -5.73 24.71 -39.53
CA PHE A 14 -6.32 24.17 -40.78
C PHE A 14 -7.07 25.28 -41.52
N LEU A 15 -6.67 25.55 -42.77
CA LEU A 15 -7.42 26.36 -43.73
C LEU A 15 -8.54 25.57 -44.36
N ILE A 16 -9.79 26.00 -44.13
CA ILE A 16 -10.99 25.36 -44.69
C ILE A 16 -11.44 26.11 -45.95
N LEU A 17 -11.46 25.43 -47.09
CA LEU A 17 -12.07 25.88 -48.35
C LEU A 17 -13.61 25.79 -48.23
N TRP A 18 -14.29 26.87 -48.55
CA TRP A 18 -15.74 27.03 -48.50
C TRP A 18 -16.46 26.21 -49.59
N GLY A 19 -17.11 25.14 -49.19
CA GLY A 19 -18.21 24.54 -49.94
C GLY A 19 -19.48 24.64 -49.09
N ASN A 20 -20.62 25.04 -49.70
CA ASN A 20 -21.91 25.21 -49.05
C ASN A 20 -22.47 23.88 -48.50
N CYS A 21 -22.02 23.49 -47.30
CA CYS A 21 -22.66 22.46 -46.47
C CYS A 21 -23.23 23.15 -45.23
N PRO A 22 -24.45 22.76 -44.77
CA PRO A 22 -24.98 23.30 -43.51
C PRO A 22 -24.05 22.92 -42.39
N PRO A 23 -23.84 23.78 -41.37
CA PRO A 23 -22.94 23.47 -40.25
C PRO A 23 -23.48 22.26 -39.48
N VAL A 24 -22.77 21.15 -39.64
CA VAL A 24 -22.90 20.06 -38.68
C VAL A 24 -22.29 20.58 -37.41
N MET A 25 -23.13 20.89 -36.42
CA MET A 25 -22.67 21.26 -35.10
C MET A 25 -21.95 20.01 -34.54
N ALA A 26 -20.62 19.98 -34.64
CA ALA A 26 -19.83 18.95 -33.96
C ALA A 26 -20.07 19.11 -32.46
N GLU A 27 -20.61 18.09 -31.85
CA GLU A 27 -20.71 18.04 -30.38
C GLU A 27 -19.30 18.23 -29.78
N PRO A 28 -19.18 19.01 -28.70
CA PRO A 28 -17.90 19.21 -28.06
C PRO A 28 -17.36 17.85 -27.61
N VAL A 29 -16.26 17.42 -28.20
CA VAL A 29 -15.52 16.24 -27.73
C VAL A 29 -15.00 16.58 -26.33
N VAL A 30 -15.73 16.15 -25.32
CA VAL A 30 -15.28 16.21 -23.93
C VAL A 30 -14.05 15.28 -23.84
N PRO A 31 -12.86 15.80 -23.52
CA PRO A 31 -11.70 14.91 -23.38
C PRO A 31 -12.01 13.86 -22.30
N GLU A 32 -11.90 12.61 -22.67
CA GLU A 32 -12.02 11.49 -21.73
C GLU A 32 -10.91 11.67 -20.67
N VAL A 33 -11.32 11.94 -19.44
CA VAL A 33 -10.39 12.04 -18.31
C VAL A 33 -9.85 10.65 -18.04
N ILE A 34 -8.68 10.35 -18.56
CA ILE A 34 -7.97 9.10 -18.23
C ILE A 34 -7.69 9.14 -16.73
N LYS A 35 -8.49 8.42 -15.96
CA LYS A 35 -8.28 8.24 -14.53
C LYS A 35 -7.02 7.41 -14.36
N VAL A 36 -5.92 8.05 -13.99
CA VAL A 36 -4.69 7.35 -13.61
C VAL A 36 -4.97 6.58 -12.33
N VAL A 37 -5.17 5.27 -12.45
CA VAL A 37 -5.37 4.37 -11.31
C VAL A 37 -4.02 4.17 -10.64
N SER A 38 -3.92 4.48 -9.35
CA SER A 38 -2.73 4.17 -8.56
C SER A 38 -2.53 2.66 -8.46
N PRO A 39 -1.29 2.13 -8.56
CA PRO A 39 -1.03 0.71 -8.30
C PRO A 39 -1.61 0.23 -6.97
N LEU A 40 -1.69 1.10 -5.96
CA LEU A 40 -2.26 0.81 -4.65
C LEU A 40 -3.80 0.64 -4.68
N ASP A 41 -4.50 1.26 -5.64
CA ASP A 41 -5.98 1.19 -5.70
C ASP A 41 -6.47 -0.25 -5.90
N THR A 42 -5.70 -1.11 -6.54
CA THR A 42 -6.04 -2.52 -6.78
C THR A 42 -6.09 -3.34 -5.49
N PHE A 43 -5.40 -2.89 -4.45
CA PHE A 43 -5.28 -3.63 -3.18
C PHE A 43 -6.23 -3.13 -2.09
N LYS A 44 -6.79 -1.91 -2.19
CA LYS A 44 -7.55 -1.26 -1.10
C LYS A 44 -8.68 -2.13 -0.52
N GLU A 45 -9.37 -2.91 -1.37
CA GLU A 45 -10.49 -3.74 -0.98
C GLU A 45 -10.16 -5.23 -0.90
N ALA A 46 -8.87 -5.60 -1.07
CA ALA A 46 -8.45 -6.99 -1.06
C ALA A 46 -8.64 -7.62 0.32
N LYS A 47 -9.42 -8.70 0.38
CA LYS A 47 -9.62 -9.50 1.60
C LYS A 47 -8.64 -10.69 1.68
N VAL A 48 -8.03 -11.03 0.55
CA VAL A 48 -7.02 -12.07 0.40
C VAL A 48 -5.93 -11.53 -0.51
N LEU A 49 -4.69 -11.82 -0.18
CA LEU A 49 -3.53 -11.57 -1.03
C LEU A 49 -2.78 -12.87 -1.26
N THR A 50 -2.41 -13.13 -2.49
CA THR A 50 -1.39 -14.14 -2.82
C THR A 50 -0.02 -13.65 -2.34
N LYS A 51 0.96 -14.56 -2.29
CA LYS A 51 2.33 -14.20 -1.92
C LYS A 51 2.97 -13.18 -2.88
N ALA A 52 2.63 -13.26 -4.16
CA ALA A 52 3.08 -12.30 -5.18
C ALA A 52 2.41 -10.94 -4.98
N GLU A 53 1.07 -10.90 -4.85
CA GLU A 53 0.34 -9.65 -4.61
C GLU A 53 0.77 -8.97 -3.31
N LEU A 54 1.12 -9.71 -2.26
CA LEU A 54 1.71 -9.12 -1.07
C LEU A 54 3.05 -8.45 -1.38
N LYS A 55 3.91 -9.07 -2.20
CA LYS A 55 5.17 -8.45 -2.65
C LYS A 55 4.89 -7.17 -3.42
N ASP A 56 3.99 -7.22 -4.41
CA ASP A 56 3.64 -6.07 -5.27
C ASP A 56 3.05 -4.90 -4.45
N LEU A 57 2.18 -5.19 -3.47
CA LEU A 57 1.68 -4.20 -2.53
C LEU A 57 2.82 -3.52 -1.77
N LEU A 58 3.76 -4.29 -1.23
CA LEU A 58 4.87 -3.75 -0.43
C LEU A 58 5.83 -2.91 -1.28
N GLU A 59 6.08 -3.31 -2.53
CA GLU A 59 6.83 -2.51 -3.49
C GLU A 59 6.11 -1.20 -3.82
N ALA A 60 4.80 -1.25 -4.06
CA ALA A 60 3.99 -0.07 -4.35
C ALA A 60 3.93 0.92 -3.17
N VAL A 61 4.02 0.43 -1.92
CA VAL A 61 4.13 1.26 -0.71
C VAL A 61 5.50 1.90 -0.55
N GLY A 62 6.55 1.34 -1.19
CA GLY A 62 7.91 1.89 -1.19
C GLY A 62 8.96 1.07 -0.46
N PHE A 63 8.66 -0.17 -0.07
CA PHE A 63 9.71 -1.07 0.40
C PHE A 63 10.56 -1.55 -0.77
N GLU A 64 11.89 -1.55 -0.62
CA GLU A 64 12.82 -1.93 -1.68
C GLU A 64 13.92 -2.87 -1.17
N GLY A 65 14.47 -3.68 -2.07
CA GLY A 65 15.65 -4.50 -1.83
C GLY A 65 15.55 -5.37 -0.57
N LYS A 66 16.49 -5.19 0.38
CA LYS A 66 16.50 -5.93 1.65
C LYS A 66 15.31 -5.59 2.53
N ALA A 67 14.87 -4.32 2.54
CA ALA A 67 13.72 -3.87 3.33
C ALA A 67 12.43 -4.53 2.86
N LEU A 68 12.24 -4.70 1.55
CA LEU A 68 11.11 -5.41 0.96
C LEU A 68 11.07 -6.88 1.41
N LYS A 69 12.19 -7.60 1.30
CA LYS A 69 12.27 -9.00 1.75
C LYS A 69 11.96 -9.14 3.23
N THR A 70 12.46 -8.21 4.04
CA THR A 70 12.20 -8.18 5.48
C THR A 70 10.74 -7.90 5.77
N ALA A 71 10.13 -6.88 5.15
CA ALA A 71 8.73 -6.53 5.30
C ALA A 71 7.81 -7.71 4.92
N TRP A 72 8.10 -8.35 3.79
CA TRP A 72 7.35 -9.52 3.34
C TRP A 72 7.44 -10.68 4.34
N ALA A 73 8.63 -10.99 4.85
CA ALA A 73 8.82 -12.06 5.84
C ALA A 73 8.12 -11.75 7.18
N VAL A 74 8.14 -10.48 7.62
CA VAL A 74 7.40 -10.03 8.80
C VAL A 74 5.90 -10.20 8.58
N ALA A 75 5.35 -9.72 7.48
CA ALA A 75 3.93 -9.84 7.14
C ALA A 75 3.47 -11.31 7.08
N MET A 76 4.28 -12.17 6.46
CA MET A 76 4.03 -13.62 6.41
C MET A 76 4.02 -14.25 7.79
N LYS A 77 4.92 -13.83 8.67
CA LYS A 77 4.98 -14.36 10.03
C LYS A 77 3.83 -13.85 10.90
N GLU A 78 3.48 -12.57 10.80
CA GLU A 78 2.45 -11.95 11.63
C GLU A 78 1.04 -12.47 11.29
N SER A 79 0.71 -12.53 10.01
CA SER A 79 -0.65 -12.85 9.56
C SER A 79 -0.74 -13.89 8.44
N ASN A 80 0.40 -14.41 7.96
CA ASN A 80 0.50 -15.14 6.68
C ASN A 80 0.03 -14.28 5.48
N GLY A 81 0.26 -12.96 5.56
CA GLY A 81 -0.13 -12.00 4.54
C GLY A 81 -1.63 -11.71 4.45
N ARG A 82 -2.42 -12.06 5.47
CA ARG A 82 -3.89 -11.91 5.44
C ARG A 82 -4.33 -10.50 5.84
N PRO A 83 -5.02 -9.76 4.94
CA PRO A 83 -5.51 -8.42 5.24
C PRO A 83 -6.51 -8.37 6.39
N VAL A 84 -7.40 -9.35 6.50
CA VAL A 84 -8.46 -9.40 7.50
C VAL A 84 -8.08 -10.19 8.76
N ALA A 85 -6.80 -10.39 9.01
CA ALA A 85 -6.33 -11.04 10.22
C ALA A 85 -6.60 -10.16 11.45
N HIS A 86 -7.15 -10.75 12.50
CA HIS A 86 -7.37 -10.08 13.78
C HIS A 86 -6.98 -11.01 14.93
N ASN A 87 -6.20 -10.50 15.86
CA ASN A 87 -5.91 -11.15 17.13
C ASN A 87 -6.42 -10.26 18.26
N GLY A 88 -7.55 -10.64 18.87
CA GLY A 88 -8.25 -9.90 19.94
C GLY A 88 -8.08 -10.52 21.32
N ASN A 89 -6.90 -11.09 21.63
CA ASN A 89 -6.66 -11.73 22.93
C ASN A 89 -6.35 -10.69 24.02
N SER A 90 -7.38 -10.23 24.71
CA SER A 90 -7.24 -9.28 25.81
C SER A 90 -6.43 -9.83 27.00
N GLY A 91 -6.41 -11.15 27.19
CA GLY A 91 -5.63 -11.81 28.25
C GLY A 91 -4.11 -11.70 28.03
N THR A 92 -3.65 -11.54 26.80
CA THR A 92 -2.24 -11.33 26.45
C THR A 92 -1.90 -9.87 26.14
N GLY A 93 -2.86 -8.95 26.25
CA GLY A 93 -2.68 -7.55 25.89
C GLY A 93 -2.58 -7.34 24.39
N ASP A 94 -3.27 -8.16 23.60
CA ASP A 94 -3.22 -8.13 22.15
C ASP A 94 -4.57 -7.71 21.55
N ASN A 95 -4.52 -6.75 20.62
CA ASN A 95 -5.65 -6.32 19.81
C ASN A 95 -5.09 -5.86 18.46
N SER A 96 -4.63 -6.83 17.67
CA SER A 96 -3.80 -6.62 16.49
C SER A 96 -4.55 -6.88 15.20
N TYR A 97 -4.33 -6.02 14.19
CA TYR A 97 -5.11 -5.97 12.95
C TYR A 97 -4.24 -6.04 11.71
N GLY A 98 -4.76 -6.76 10.71
CA GLY A 98 -4.30 -6.73 9.32
C GLY A 98 -3.00 -7.47 9.07
N VAL A 99 -2.41 -7.16 7.92
CA VAL A 99 -1.23 -7.82 7.35
C VAL A 99 -0.05 -7.84 8.33
N PHE A 100 0.24 -6.72 8.96
CA PHE A 100 1.36 -6.55 9.90
C PHE A 100 0.97 -6.69 11.37
N GLN A 101 -0.25 -7.10 11.68
CA GLN A 101 -0.76 -7.23 13.04
C GLN A 101 -0.43 -6.01 13.92
N ILE A 102 -0.88 -4.83 13.45
CA ILE A 102 -0.68 -3.57 14.17
C ILE A 102 -1.53 -3.59 15.42
N ASN A 103 -0.89 -3.56 16.60
CA ASN A 103 -1.58 -3.62 17.88
C ASN A 103 -2.28 -2.29 18.21
N MET A 104 -3.56 -2.36 18.55
CA MET A 104 -4.46 -1.23 18.82
C MET A 104 -5.06 -1.28 20.24
N ILE A 105 -4.32 -1.85 21.20
CA ILE A 105 -4.82 -1.98 22.56
C ILE A 105 -4.76 -0.65 23.33
N GLY A 106 -5.85 -0.35 24.09
CA GLY A 106 -5.92 0.78 25.03
C GLY A 106 -5.47 2.12 24.44
N SER A 107 -4.73 2.90 25.22
CA SER A 107 -4.22 4.23 24.80
C SER A 107 -3.29 4.15 23.60
N LEU A 108 -2.52 3.06 23.44
CA LEU A 108 -1.68 2.86 22.26
C LEU A 108 -2.51 2.88 20.96
N GLY A 109 -3.70 2.26 20.97
CA GLY A 109 -4.61 2.28 19.83
C GLY A 109 -5.18 3.67 19.58
N GLU A 110 -5.53 4.42 20.63
CA GLU A 110 -6.01 5.79 20.51
C GLU A 110 -4.95 6.72 19.89
N ASP A 111 -3.71 6.63 20.34
CA ASP A 111 -2.60 7.42 19.82
C ASP A 111 -2.32 7.09 18.36
N ARG A 112 -2.38 5.81 17.98
CA ARG A 112 -2.21 5.35 16.61
C ARG A 112 -3.34 5.83 15.69
N ARG A 113 -4.61 5.75 16.15
CA ARG A 113 -5.73 6.32 15.36
C ARG A 113 -5.53 7.81 15.08
N LYS A 114 -5.18 8.57 16.09
CA LYS A 114 -4.90 10.02 15.92
C LYS A 114 -3.73 10.26 14.97
N LYS A 115 -2.62 9.55 15.19
CA LYS A 115 -1.39 9.72 14.42
C LYS A 115 -1.58 9.42 12.93
N PHE A 116 -2.32 8.36 12.60
CA PHE A 116 -2.51 7.87 11.24
C PHE A 116 -3.87 8.23 10.64
N ASN A 117 -4.63 9.09 11.32
CA ASN A 117 -5.95 9.57 10.88
C ASN A 117 -6.88 8.41 10.51
N LEU A 118 -7.01 7.45 11.42
CA LEU A 118 -7.91 6.30 11.26
C LEU A 118 -9.25 6.61 11.96
N ASP A 119 -10.36 6.37 11.27
CA ASP A 119 -11.70 6.50 11.83
C ASP A 119 -11.98 5.40 12.85
N SER A 120 -11.45 4.21 12.59
CA SER A 120 -11.60 3.04 13.44
C SER A 120 -10.40 2.08 13.33
N ASN A 121 -10.35 1.08 14.23
CA ASN A 121 -9.37 -0.01 14.11
C ASN A 121 -9.61 -0.87 12.86
N ALA A 122 -10.84 -0.90 12.33
CA ALA A 122 -11.20 -1.67 11.13
C ALA A 122 -10.52 -1.16 9.86
N ASP A 123 -10.08 0.11 9.83
CA ASP A 123 -9.34 0.68 8.71
C ASP A 123 -8.01 -0.06 8.44
N LEU A 124 -7.48 -0.72 9.49
CA LEU A 124 -6.31 -1.58 9.37
C LEU A 124 -6.55 -2.91 8.65
N PHE A 125 -7.80 -3.24 8.32
CA PHE A 125 -8.11 -4.35 7.41
C PHE A 125 -7.92 -3.98 5.93
N ASN A 126 -7.81 -2.69 5.61
CA ASN A 126 -7.34 -2.24 4.31
C ASN A 126 -5.83 -2.53 4.22
N PRO A 127 -5.38 -3.42 3.32
CA PRO A 127 -3.98 -3.83 3.26
C PRO A 127 -3.04 -2.70 2.87
N VAL A 128 -3.50 -1.70 2.11
CA VAL A 128 -2.71 -0.51 1.76
C VAL A 128 -2.43 0.30 3.02
N THR A 129 -3.48 0.70 3.75
CA THR A 129 -3.37 1.46 4.99
C THR A 129 -2.46 0.73 6.00
N ASN A 130 -2.63 -0.59 6.14
CA ASN A 130 -1.84 -1.40 7.05
C ASN A 130 -0.36 -1.43 6.67
N ALA A 131 -0.05 -1.58 5.38
CA ALA A 131 1.33 -1.60 4.86
C ALA A 131 1.99 -0.22 4.93
N GLU A 132 1.27 0.87 4.63
CA GLU A 132 1.77 2.25 4.75
C GLU A 132 2.13 2.60 6.20
N ILE A 133 1.28 2.19 7.16
CA ILE A 133 1.56 2.37 8.59
C ILE A 133 2.79 1.56 8.99
N ALA A 134 2.91 0.31 8.53
CA ALA A 134 4.08 -0.51 8.80
C ALA A 134 5.36 0.09 8.17
N PHE A 135 5.29 0.66 6.98
CA PHE A 135 6.38 1.39 6.35
C PHE A 135 6.83 2.58 7.22
N HIS A 136 5.87 3.38 7.69
CA HIS A 136 6.17 4.49 8.60
C HIS A 136 6.76 4.01 9.93
N MET A 137 6.15 3.01 10.57
CA MET A 137 6.60 2.49 11.88
C MET A 137 7.98 1.83 11.82
N SER A 138 8.32 1.23 10.68
CA SER A 138 9.63 0.61 10.44
C SER A 138 10.68 1.58 9.90
N ASN A 139 10.38 2.88 9.82
CA ASN A 139 11.28 3.86 9.20
C ASN A 139 11.77 3.42 7.81
N GLY A 140 10.82 3.06 6.93
CA GLY A 140 11.12 2.56 5.60
C GLY A 140 11.80 1.18 5.60
N GLY A 141 11.53 0.35 6.61
CA GLY A 141 12.10 -0.99 6.74
C GLY A 141 13.48 -1.04 7.38
N LYS A 142 13.93 0.06 8.01
CA LYS A 142 15.24 0.15 8.70
C LYS A 142 15.16 -0.27 10.17
N ASP A 143 13.98 -0.15 10.79
CA ASP A 143 13.73 -0.47 12.21
C ASP A 143 12.50 -1.37 12.37
N TRP A 144 12.72 -2.59 12.81
CA TRP A 144 11.67 -3.59 13.06
C TRP A 144 11.45 -3.88 14.54
N SER A 145 11.91 -3.01 15.42
CA SER A 145 11.81 -3.16 16.90
C SER A 145 10.37 -3.24 17.41
N SER A 146 9.41 -2.66 16.67
CA SER A 146 7.97 -2.77 16.98
C SER A 146 7.39 -4.17 16.78
N TRP A 147 8.12 -5.05 16.07
CA TRP A 147 7.72 -6.44 15.84
C TRP A 147 8.67 -7.40 16.57
N LYS A 148 8.17 -8.07 17.61
CA LYS A 148 8.95 -9.04 18.44
C LYS A 148 9.51 -10.22 17.64
N VAL A 149 9.03 -10.42 16.45
CA VAL A 149 9.47 -11.43 15.49
C VAL A 149 10.97 -11.42 15.26
N TYR A 150 11.56 -10.24 15.30
CA TYR A 150 12.98 -10.03 15.03
C TYR A 150 13.87 -10.35 16.23
N GLN A 151 13.30 -10.47 17.43
CA GLN A 151 14.05 -10.50 18.67
C GLN A 151 14.12 -11.89 19.35
N ASN A 152 13.37 -12.89 18.88
CA ASN A 152 13.24 -14.18 19.56
C ASN A 152 13.81 -15.33 18.73
N GLN A 153 14.79 -16.08 19.26
CA GLN A 153 15.47 -17.19 18.58
C GLN A 153 14.52 -18.30 18.09
N THR A 154 13.52 -18.68 18.85
CA THR A 154 12.48 -19.66 18.45
C THR A 154 11.60 -19.17 17.30
N ASN A 155 11.47 -17.87 17.17
CA ASN A 155 10.78 -17.22 16.06
C ASN A 155 11.71 -16.97 14.87
N GLY A 156 13.03 -17.00 15.08
CA GLY A 156 14.04 -16.75 14.04
C GLY A 156 14.02 -17.78 12.92
N GLU A 157 13.90 -19.08 13.25
CA GLU A 157 13.85 -20.15 12.25
C GLU A 157 12.65 -20.00 11.32
N ARG A 158 11.47 -19.65 11.85
CA ARG A 158 10.27 -19.42 11.05
C ARG A 158 10.42 -18.17 10.18
N TYR A 159 11.02 -17.10 10.69
CA TYR A 159 11.32 -15.89 9.94
C TYR A 159 12.29 -16.20 8.77
N GLU A 160 13.39 -16.91 9.04
CA GLU A 160 14.34 -17.33 8.02
C GLU A 160 13.69 -18.20 6.93
N SER A 161 12.73 -19.07 7.28
CA SER A 161 11.98 -19.86 6.30
C SER A 161 11.16 -18.98 5.37
N PHE A 162 10.58 -17.89 5.87
CA PHE A 162 9.87 -16.92 5.03
C PHE A 162 10.83 -16.13 4.13
N LEU A 163 11.99 -15.70 4.62
CA LEU A 163 13.00 -15.06 3.77
C LEU A 163 13.42 -15.93 2.58
N LYS A 164 13.53 -17.25 2.80
CA LYS A 164 13.82 -18.22 1.72
C LYS A 164 12.65 -18.41 0.76
N ALA A 165 11.42 -18.22 1.23
CA ALA A 165 10.19 -18.38 0.45
C ALA A 165 9.73 -17.08 -0.24
N PHE A 166 10.53 -16.00 -0.16
CA PHE A 166 10.24 -14.73 -0.84
C PHE A 166 10.05 -14.96 -2.34
N PRO A 167 9.00 -14.42 -2.97
CA PRO A 167 8.75 -14.60 -4.40
C PRO A 167 9.93 -14.11 -5.24
N LYS A 168 10.43 -15.00 -6.11
CA LYS A 168 11.43 -14.65 -7.12
C LYS A 168 10.73 -13.98 -8.30
N GLU A 169 11.44 -13.10 -8.96
CA GLU A 169 11.01 -12.53 -10.24
C GLU A 169 10.93 -13.60 -11.30
#